data_d5215676c4bd5987adba83c0750ffee1
#
_entry.id   d5215676c4bd5987adba83c0750ffee1
#
_cell.length_a   1.000
_cell.length_b   1.000
_cell.length_c   1.000
_cell.angle_alpha   90.00
_cell.angle_beta   90.00
_cell.angle_gamma   90.00
#
_symmetry.space_group_name_H-M   'P 1'
#
loop_
_entity.id
_entity.type
_entity.pdbx_description
1 polymer ?
#
loop_
_entity_poly.entity_id
_entity_poly.type
_entity_poly.pdbx_seq_one_letter_code
_entity_poly.pdbx_strand_id
1 'polypeptide(L)'
;AFDSGKMHHAWLIAGPQGIGKASLAYRIASHILGSTDPRSRTAHWIASRAHPDLFVLERNWDGKTKKLKSELAVEDARRLSEFFGLTAGGGGWRVAIIDAADDFNTASANALLKLIEEPPPKSIILIVCSQPGRLLRTIRSRCMRVDLQPLNVEDTMQVLSTLPLDEAPSREALAIAVGLADGSPGRALELLASSGARSFATFQAMGKLTPSSLIDFGNRFSSKASNADEFEAFCDLLMGWLGSQARQQALHGGGQAMAEAFAAVGHS
;
A
#
# COMPACT_ATOMS: atom_id res chain seq x y z
N ALA A 1 24.81 -1.56 -8.87
CA ALA A 1 25.19 -0.60 -7.81
C ALA A 1 25.70 -1.34 -6.56
N PHE A 2 24.97 -2.32 -6.06
CA PHE A 2 25.35 -3.12 -4.87
C PHE A 2 26.70 -3.86 -5.12
N ASP A 3 26.77 -4.63 -6.19
CA ASP A 3 27.95 -5.43 -6.54
C ASP A 3 29.20 -4.59 -6.85
N SER A 4 29.02 -3.32 -7.24
CA SER A 4 30.11 -2.38 -7.48
C SER A 4 30.60 -1.63 -6.23
N GLY A 5 29.99 -1.89 -5.06
CA GLY A 5 30.31 -1.19 -3.81
C GLY A 5 29.96 0.30 -3.77
N LYS A 6 29.21 0.80 -4.76
CA LYS A 6 28.81 2.21 -4.90
C LYS A 6 27.31 2.42 -4.64
N MET A 7 26.73 1.62 -3.76
CA MET A 7 25.32 1.77 -3.41
C MET A 7 25.13 2.99 -2.49
N HIS A 8 24.14 3.83 -2.82
CA HIS A 8 23.78 4.94 -1.96
C HIS A 8 23.18 4.42 -0.65
N HIS A 9 23.50 5.05 0.46
CA HIS A 9 23.09 4.58 1.79
C HIS A 9 21.62 4.86 2.15
N ALA A 10 20.96 5.79 1.49
CA ALA A 10 19.55 6.13 1.73
C ALA A 10 18.74 6.16 0.43
N TRP A 11 17.64 5.43 0.39
CA TRP A 11 16.74 5.34 -0.75
C TRP A 11 15.33 5.73 -0.34
N LEU A 12 14.70 6.57 -1.15
CA LEU A 12 13.31 6.97 -1.02
C LEU A 12 12.48 6.26 -2.10
N ILE A 13 11.74 5.24 -1.70
CA ILE A 13 10.84 4.48 -2.58
C ILE A 13 9.46 5.14 -2.49
N ALA A 14 9.11 5.91 -3.50
CA ALA A 14 7.91 6.71 -3.58
C ALA A 14 6.90 6.12 -4.58
N GLY A 15 5.62 6.44 -4.42
CA GLY A 15 4.56 6.01 -5.33
C GLY A 15 3.21 5.86 -4.63
N PRO A 16 2.13 5.59 -5.36
CA PRO A 16 0.79 5.43 -4.79
C PRO A 16 0.72 4.35 -3.71
N GLN A 17 -0.26 4.44 -2.83
CA GLN A 17 -0.51 3.41 -1.81
C GLN A 17 -0.85 2.08 -2.48
N GLY A 18 -0.42 0.96 -1.89
CA GLY A 18 -0.69 -0.39 -2.38
C GLY A 18 0.08 -0.82 -3.64
N ILE A 19 0.97 0.04 -4.22
CA ILE A 19 1.72 -0.25 -5.45
C ILE A 19 2.85 -1.29 -5.25
N GLY A 20 3.15 -1.70 -4.03
CA GLY A 20 4.22 -2.66 -3.74
C GLY A 20 5.54 -2.03 -3.26
N LYS A 21 5.54 -0.77 -2.76
CA LYS A 21 6.75 -0.09 -2.25
C LYS A 21 7.45 -0.88 -1.14
N ALA A 22 6.70 -1.30 -0.13
CA ALA A 22 7.24 -2.11 0.97
C ALA A 22 7.77 -3.46 0.46
N SER A 23 7.05 -4.12 -0.43
CA SER A 23 7.50 -5.37 -1.07
C SER A 23 8.84 -5.20 -1.78
N LEU A 24 9.03 -4.08 -2.51
CA LEU A 24 10.31 -3.76 -3.13
C LEU A 24 11.40 -3.54 -2.08
N ALA A 25 11.12 -2.79 -1.01
CA ALA A 25 12.08 -2.58 0.08
C ALA A 25 12.53 -3.90 0.71
N TYR A 26 11.59 -4.82 1.00
CA TYR A 26 11.91 -6.15 1.51
C TYR A 26 12.72 -7.00 0.52
N ARG A 27 12.44 -6.91 -0.78
CA ARG A 27 13.25 -7.61 -1.81
C ARG A 27 14.67 -7.07 -1.88
N ILE A 28 14.85 -5.76 -1.81
CA ILE A 28 16.18 -5.13 -1.76
C ILE A 28 16.91 -5.59 -0.47
N ALA A 29 16.25 -5.54 0.67
CA ALA A 29 16.82 -6.01 1.94
C ALA A 29 17.24 -7.48 1.87
N SER A 30 16.40 -8.35 1.29
CA SER A 30 16.71 -9.77 1.10
C SER A 30 17.96 -9.98 0.25
N HIS A 31 18.09 -9.24 -0.84
CA HIS A 31 19.27 -9.33 -1.71
C HIS A 31 20.55 -8.88 -0.99
N ILE A 32 20.50 -7.78 -0.26
CA ILE A 32 21.63 -7.23 0.51
C ILE A 32 22.07 -8.16 1.64
N LEU A 33 21.11 -8.76 2.34
CA LEU A 33 21.34 -9.69 3.46
C LEU A 33 21.65 -11.13 3.02
N GLY A 34 21.83 -11.35 1.71
CA GLY A 34 22.27 -12.62 1.14
C GLY A 34 21.20 -13.69 1.02
N SER A 35 19.93 -13.30 1.04
CA SER A 35 18.81 -14.23 0.79
C SER A 35 18.46 -14.24 -0.70
N THR A 36 19.00 -15.20 -1.45
CA THR A 36 18.67 -15.41 -2.86
C THR A 36 17.57 -16.46 -3.07
N ASP A 37 17.39 -17.35 -2.11
CA ASP A 37 16.35 -18.37 -2.12
C ASP A 37 15.22 -17.98 -1.15
N PRO A 38 13.96 -17.87 -1.63
CA PRO A 38 12.80 -17.59 -0.79
C PRO A 38 12.55 -18.61 0.33
N ARG A 39 13.08 -19.84 0.19
CA ARG A 39 12.97 -20.92 1.20
C ARG A 39 14.10 -20.93 2.19
N SER A 40 15.08 -20.05 2.05
CA SER A 40 16.23 -19.99 2.97
C SER A 40 15.82 -19.56 4.37
N ARG A 41 16.60 -19.96 5.38
CA ARG A 41 16.43 -19.51 6.75
C ARG A 41 16.49 -17.98 6.85
N THR A 42 17.38 -17.35 6.10
CA THR A 42 17.52 -15.90 6.01
C THR A 42 16.23 -15.25 5.45
N ALA A 43 15.64 -15.81 4.39
CA ALA A 43 14.36 -15.33 3.86
C ALA A 43 13.24 -15.40 4.90
N HIS A 44 13.17 -16.50 5.64
CA HIS A 44 12.18 -16.67 6.71
C HIS A 44 12.40 -15.65 7.84
N TRP A 45 13.63 -15.40 8.27
CA TRP A 45 13.93 -14.38 9.26
C TRP A 45 13.60 -12.97 8.79
N ILE A 46 13.83 -12.65 7.51
CA ILE A 46 13.46 -11.36 6.94
C ILE A 46 11.94 -11.21 6.90
N ALA A 47 11.22 -12.23 6.43
CA ALA A 47 9.75 -12.22 6.36
C ALA A 47 9.11 -12.08 7.75
N SER A 48 9.67 -12.76 8.78
CA SER A 48 9.23 -12.65 10.17
C SER A 48 9.80 -11.43 10.92
N ARG A 49 10.62 -10.60 10.25
CA ARG A 49 11.29 -9.41 10.84
C ARG A 49 12.24 -9.77 12.00
N ALA A 50 12.73 -11.00 12.03
CA ALA A 50 13.61 -11.52 13.08
C ALA A 50 15.08 -11.54 12.68
N HIS A 51 15.43 -11.03 11.50
CA HIS A 51 16.84 -11.01 11.06
C HIS A 51 17.64 -10.00 11.89
N PRO A 52 18.78 -10.36 12.48
CA PRO A 52 19.55 -9.50 13.39
C PRO A 52 20.08 -8.21 12.71
N ASP A 53 20.32 -8.26 11.42
CA ASP A 53 20.82 -7.12 10.64
C ASP A 53 19.72 -6.44 9.80
N LEU A 54 18.43 -6.69 10.10
CA LEU A 54 17.27 -6.00 9.56
C LEU A 54 16.52 -5.28 10.67
N PHE A 55 16.29 -3.99 10.51
CA PHE A 55 15.40 -3.21 11.36
C PHE A 55 14.20 -2.74 10.52
N VAL A 56 12.99 -3.00 11.02
CA VAL A 56 11.77 -2.52 10.36
C VAL A 56 11.07 -1.56 11.31
N LEU A 57 10.92 -0.34 10.84
CA LEU A 57 10.16 0.69 11.52
C LEU A 57 8.85 0.91 10.77
N GLU A 58 7.76 0.61 11.41
CA GLU A 58 6.40 0.82 10.92
C GLU A 58 5.53 1.39 12.04
N ARG A 59 4.34 1.85 11.69
CA ARG A 59 3.38 2.32 12.70
C ARG A 59 3.01 1.17 13.64
N ASN A 60 3.20 1.39 14.94
CA ASN A 60 2.77 0.47 15.97
C ASN A 60 1.25 0.55 16.18
N TRP A 61 0.66 -0.61 16.46
CA TRP A 61 -0.71 -0.71 16.90
C TRP A 61 -0.83 -0.15 18.33
N ASP A 62 -1.74 0.78 18.54
CA ASP A 62 -2.06 1.25 19.89
C ASP A 62 -3.04 0.28 20.54
N GLY A 63 -2.57 -0.48 21.51
CA GLY A 63 -3.38 -1.46 22.24
C GLY A 63 -4.54 -0.85 23.03
N LYS A 64 -4.51 0.45 23.35
CA LYS A 64 -5.57 1.14 24.09
C LYS A 64 -6.69 1.60 23.16
N THR A 65 -6.33 2.22 22.04
CA THR A 65 -7.30 2.78 21.10
C THR A 65 -7.74 1.78 20.02
N LYS A 66 -7.09 0.64 19.94
CA LYS A 66 -7.27 -0.36 18.86
C LYS A 66 -7.15 0.26 17.47
N LYS A 67 -6.25 1.22 17.30
CA LYS A 67 -5.94 1.90 16.03
C LYS A 67 -4.43 1.94 15.83
N LEU A 68 -4.00 2.09 14.60
CA LEU A 68 -2.59 2.38 14.29
C LEU A 68 -2.26 3.77 14.86
N LYS A 69 -1.11 3.91 15.52
CA LYS A 69 -0.64 5.23 15.98
C LYS A 69 -0.53 6.15 14.77
N SER A 70 -0.93 7.39 14.96
CA SER A 70 -0.93 8.40 13.89
C SER A 70 0.48 8.85 13.46
N GLU A 71 1.49 8.63 14.33
CA GLU A 71 2.84 9.13 14.12
C GLU A 71 3.88 8.13 14.62
N LEU A 72 5.05 8.15 13.96
CA LEU A 72 6.24 7.47 14.43
C LEU A 72 6.92 8.31 15.52
N ALA A 73 7.18 7.69 16.66
CA ALA A 73 7.70 8.38 17.83
C ALA A 73 9.22 8.63 17.75
N VAL A 74 9.72 9.59 18.56
CA VAL A 74 11.17 9.88 18.69
C VAL A 74 11.94 8.65 19.19
N GLU A 75 11.31 7.85 20.06
CA GLU A 75 11.86 6.59 20.56
C GLU A 75 12.17 5.60 19.45
N ASP A 76 11.36 5.57 18.41
CA ASP A 76 11.58 4.70 17.25
C ASP A 76 12.83 5.12 16.47
N ALA A 77 13.06 6.42 16.33
CA ALA A 77 14.27 6.95 15.71
C ALA A 77 15.52 6.69 16.57
N ARG A 78 15.42 6.68 17.92
CA ARG A 78 16.51 6.28 18.82
C ARG A 78 16.84 4.81 18.66
N ARG A 79 15.86 3.93 18.64
CA ARG A 79 16.05 2.50 18.39
C ARG A 79 16.76 2.23 17.06
N LEU A 80 16.43 3.00 16.02
CA LEU A 80 17.12 2.93 14.74
C LEU A 80 18.60 3.34 14.86
N SER A 81 18.91 4.39 15.63
CA SER A 81 20.29 4.80 15.90
C SER A 81 21.07 3.76 16.70
N GLU A 82 20.44 3.19 17.72
CA GLU A 82 21.02 2.08 18.49
C GLU A 82 21.30 0.87 17.61
N PHE A 83 20.35 0.49 16.78
CA PHE A 83 20.51 -0.61 15.83
C PHE A 83 21.73 -0.40 14.94
N PHE A 84 21.95 0.76 14.36
CA PHE A 84 23.12 1.04 13.53
C PHE A 84 24.41 1.23 14.33
N GLY A 85 24.34 1.56 15.62
CA GLY A 85 25.48 1.67 16.52
C GLY A 85 26.11 0.32 16.89
N LEU A 86 25.36 -0.78 16.75
CA LEU A 86 25.88 -2.13 17.00
C LEU A 86 26.67 -2.62 15.78
N THR A 87 27.60 -3.55 15.96
CA THR A 87 28.32 -4.22 14.87
C THR A 87 27.41 -5.26 14.19
N ALA A 88 27.44 -5.33 12.85
CA ALA A 88 26.69 -6.38 12.13
C ALA A 88 27.15 -7.78 12.55
N GLY A 89 26.23 -8.71 12.72
CA GLY A 89 26.47 -10.05 13.28
C GLY A 89 27.45 -10.92 12.49
N GLY A 90 27.79 -10.54 11.25
CA GLY A 90 28.77 -11.22 10.38
C GLY A 90 29.72 -10.26 9.66
N GLY A 91 29.87 -8.99 10.10
CA GLY A 91 30.64 -7.96 9.41
C GLY A 91 30.01 -7.54 8.06
N GLY A 92 28.76 -7.91 7.84
CA GLY A 92 27.98 -7.65 6.64
C GLY A 92 27.31 -6.26 6.62
N TRP A 93 26.26 -6.15 5.83
CA TRP A 93 25.42 -4.96 5.72
C TRP A 93 24.32 -4.96 6.78
N ARG A 94 23.91 -3.77 7.21
CA ARG A 94 22.70 -3.54 8.00
C ARG A 94 21.69 -2.79 7.18
N VAL A 95 20.46 -3.24 7.24
CA VAL A 95 19.35 -2.67 6.47
C VAL A 95 18.26 -2.19 7.42
N ALA A 96 17.82 -0.96 7.25
CA ALA A 96 16.61 -0.44 7.89
C ALA A 96 15.55 -0.18 6.84
N ILE A 97 14.34 -0.65 7.09
CA ILE A 97 13.13 -0.33 6.30
C ILE A 97 12.27 0.59 7.16
N ILE A 98 11.89 1.74 6.62
CA ILE A 98 11.01 2.71 7.26
C ILE A 98 9.71 2.76 6.45
N ASP A 99 8.65 2.16 6.97
CA ASP A 99 7.33 2.05 6.35
C ASP A 99 6.26 2.62 7.32
N ALA A 100 5.61 3.64 7.06
CA ALA A 100 5.52 4.67 6.07
C ALA A 100 6.11 5.99 6.62
N ALA A 101 7.04 6.56 5.89
CA ALA A 101 7.69 7.80 6.32
C ALA A 101 6.77 9.04 6.26
N ASP A 102 5.61 8.91 5.64
CA ASP A 102 4.56 9.93 5.64
C ASP A 102 4.07 10.30 7.04
N ASP A 103 4.31 9.41 8.02
CA ASP A 103 3.80 9.51 9.38
C ASP A 103 4.86 10.02 10.38
N PHE A 104 6.00 10.49 9.91
CA PHE A 104 6.98 11.14 10.78
C PHE A 104 6.49 12.50 11.26
N ASN A 105 6.61 12.72 12.57
CA ASN A 105 6.60 14.08 13.11
C ASN A 105 7.98 14.74 12.91
N THR A 106 8.04 16.05 13.16
CA THR A 106 9.26 16.83 12.93
C THR A 106 10.46 16.32 13.75
N ALA A 107 10.24 15.85 14.97
CA ALA A 107 11.31 15.37 15.84
C ALA A 107 11.88 14.02 15.37
N SER A 108 11.03 13.08 14.95
CA SER A 108 11.44 11.79 14.38
C SER A 108 12.16 11.97 13.05
N ALA A 109 11.66 12.88 12.20
CA ALA A 109 12.28 13.22 10.93
C ALA A 109 13.69 13.82 11.12
N ASN A 110 13.88 14.70 12.12
CA ASN A 110 15.19 15.26 12.44
C ASN A 110 16.17 14.23 13.00
N ALA A 111 15.69 13.25 13.77
CA ALA A 111 16.54 12.16 14.25
C ALA A 111 17.00 11.25 13.09
N LEU A 112 16.13 10.99 12.10
CA LEU A 112 16.49 10.27 10.88
C LEU A 112 17.53 11.03 10.04
N LEU A 113 17.44 12.36 9.99
CA LEU A 113 18.39 13.18 9.23
C LEU A 113 19.83 12.93 9.64
N LYS A 114 20.13 12.80 10.94
CA LYS A 114 21.48 12.51 11.43
C LYS A 114 22.05 11.22 10.84
N LEU A 115 21.23 10.17 10.75
CA LEU A 115 21.63 8.88 10.19
C LEU A 115 21.83 8.94 8.66
N ILE A 116 21.08 9.80 8.00
CA ILE A 116 21.22 10.02 6.56
C ILE A 116 22.46 10.87 6.24
N GLU A 117 22.80 11.83 7.09
CA GLU A 117 23.97 12.71 6.92
C GLU A 117 25.27 12.02 7.27
N GLU A 118 25.29 11.23 8.34
CA GLU A 118 26.45 10.50 8.83
C GLU A 118 26.14 8.99 8.89
N PRO A 119 26.00 8.34 7.70
CA PRO A 119 25.62 6.93 7.66
C PRO A 119 26.74 6.03 8.22
N PRO A 120 26.41 5.11 9.12
CA PRO A 120 27.38 4.09 9.57
C PRO A 120 27.88 3.25 8.40
N PRO A 121 29.11 2.74 8.46
CA PRO A 121 29.65 1.88 7.40
C PRO A 121 28.75 0.66 7.15
N LYS A 122 28.59 0.30 5.88
CA LYS A 122 27.73 -0.83 5.44
C LYS A 122 26.29 -0.76 5.97
N SER A 123 25.72 0.45 6.01
CA SER A 123 24.32 0.67 6.37
C SER A 123 23.50 1.11 5.16
N ILE A 124 22.26 0.67 5.09
CA ILE A 124 21.27 1.08 4.08
C ILE A 124 19.96 1.39 4.76
N ILE A 125 19.38 2.53 4.38
CA ILE A 125 18.06 2.98 4.84
C ILE A 125 17.13 3.01 3.62
N LEU A 126 16.06 2.22 3.67
CA LEU A 126 15.01 2.14 2.65
C LEU A 126 13.76 2.82 3.22
N ILE A 127 13.41 3.97 2.66
CA ILE A 127 12.31 4.82 3.12
C ILE A 127 11.14 4.62 2.15
N VAL A 128 10.03 4.10 2.65
CA VAL A 128 8.76 3.92 1.93
C VAL A 128 7.88 5.13 2.17
N CYS A 129 7.38 5.75 1.10
CA CYS A 129 6.61 6.98 1.19
C CYS A 129 5.52 7.05 0.11
N SER A 130 4.29 7.33 0.50
CA SER A 130 3.17 7.50 -0.44
C SER A 130 2.96 8.96 -0.83
N GLN A 131 3.31 9.88 0.06
CA GLN A 131 3.14 11.32 -0.13
C GLN A 131 4.49 12.06 0.05
N PRO A 132 5.43 11.99 -0.91
CA PRO A 132 6.77 12.58 -0.76
C PRO A 132 6.76 14.08 -0.45
N GLY A 133 5.67 14.77 -0.81
CA GLY A 133 5.49 16.20 -0.48
C GLY A 133 5.41 16.50 1.02
N ARG A 134 4.98 15.51 1.84
CA ARG A 134 4.89 15.66 3.31
C ARG A 134 6.24 15.46 4.02
N LEU A 135 7.18 14.76 3.38
CA LEU A 135 8.52 14.59 3.94
C LEU A 135 9.30 15.90 3.93
N LEU A 136 10.13 16.09 4.95
CA LEU A 136 11.05 17.22 5.01
C LEU A 136 11.92 17.27 3.73
N ARG A 137 12.06 18.47 3.18
CA ARG A 137 12.89 18.70 2.00
C ARG A 137 14.34 18.23 2.20
N THR A 138 14.84 18.36 3.43
CA THR A 138 16.17 17.93 3.84
C THR A 138 16.37 16.41 3.73
N ILE A 139 15.37 15.60 4.05
CA ILE A 139 15.40 14.14 3.85
C ILE A 139 15.39 13.84 2.35
N ARG A 140 14.43 14.43 1.61
CA ARG A 140 14.29 14.16 0.18
C ARG A 140 15.54 14.49 -0.63
N SER A 141 16.25 15.55 -0.28
CA SER A 141 17.46 15.98 -1.00
C SER A 141 18.68 15.09 -0.77
N ARG A 142 18.65 14.23 0.24
CA ARG A 142 19.76 13.35 0.62
C ARG A 142 19.50 11.87 0.31
N CYS A 143 18.33 11.55 -0.21
CA CYS A 143 17.97 10.20 -0.60
C CYS A 143 18.03 10.02 -2.11
N MET A 144 18.50 8.87 -2.57
CA MET A 144 18.27 8.44 -3.95
C MET A 144 16.80 8.08 -4.10
N ARG A 145 16.10 8.72 -5.02
CA ARG A 145 14.67 8.55 -5.20
C ARG A 145 14.36 7.53 -6.29
N VAL A 146 13.40 6.65 -5.99
CA VAL A 146 12.80 5.69 -6.92
C VAL A 146 11.29 5.90 -6.90
N ASP A 147 10.72 6.31 -8.03
CA ASP A 147 9.28 6.50 -8.17
C ASP A 147 8.64 5.28 -8.84
N LEU A 148 7.80 4.57 -8.09
CA LEU A 148 6.99 3.49 -8.63
C LEU A 148 5.73 4.08 -9.28
N GLN A 149 5.47 3.63 -10.50
CA GLN A 149 4.30 4.03 -11.27
C GLN A 149 3.18 2.98 -11.12
N PRO A 150 1.90 3.38 -11.25
CA PRO A 150 0.80 2.44 -11.32
C PRO A 150 1.05 1.38 -12.41
N LEU A 151 0.68 0.14 -12.12
CA LEU A 151 0.76 -0.95 -13.06
C LEU A 151 -0.37 -0.86 -14.10
N ASN A 152 -0.16 -1.42 -15.27
CA ASN A 152 -1.27 -1.67 -16.20
C ASN A 152 -2.15 -2.82 -15.69
N VAL A 153 -3.29 -3.03 -16.34
CA VAL A 153 -4.27 -4.07 -15.95
C VAL A 153 -3.65 -5.46 -16.00
N GLU A 154 -2.87 -5.76 -17.04
CA GLU A 154 -2.25 -7.08 -17.24
C GLU A 154 -1.23 -7.39 -16.14
N ASP A 155 -0.34 -6.45 -15.86
CA ASP A 155 0.67 -6.59 -14.79
C ASP A 155 0.00 -6.69 -13.41
N THR A 156 -1.07 -5.91 -13.17
CA THR A 156 -1.83 -6.00 -11.92
C THR A 156 -2.45 -7.39 -11.75
N MET A 157 -3.08 -7.94 -12.79
CA MET A 157 -3.64 -9.29 -12.81
C MET A 157 -2.55 -10.34 -12.57
N GLN A 158 -1.39 -10.20 -13.22
CA GLN A 158 -0.27 -11.12 -13.06
C GLN A 158 0.24 -11.10 -11.61
N VAL A 159 0.40 -9.94 -10.99
CA VAL A 159 0.81 -9.84 -9.58
C VAL A 159 -0.20 -10.54 -8.68
N LEU A 160 -1.50 -10.27 -8.85
CA LEU A 160 -2.55 -10.89 -8.03
C LEU A 160 -2.59 -12.42 -8.17
N SER A 161 -2.32 -12.95 -9.37
CA SER A 161 -2.27 -14.41 -9.59
C SER A 161 -1.12 -15.12 -8.88
N THR A 162 -0.08 -14.38 -8.46
CA THR A 162 1.07 -14.93 -7.72
C THR A 162 0.91 -14.87 -6.20
N LEU A 163 -0.10 -14.16 -5.72
CA LEU A 163 -0.33 -13.99 -4.28
C LEU A 163 -1.21 -15.11 -3.73
N PRO A 164 -0.92 -15.62 -2.52
CA PRO A 164 -1.80 -16.54 -1.83
C PRO A 164 -3.07 -15.78 -1.41
N LEU A 165 -4.20 -16.11 -2.01
CA LEU A 165 -5.52 -15.60 -1.63
C LEU A 165 -6.23 -16.70 -0.83
N ASP A 166 -6.88 -16.32 0.28
CA ASP A 166 -7.61 -17.28 1.14
C ASP A 166 -8.75 -17.96 0.38
N GLU A 167 -9.43 -17.21 -0.50
CA GLU A 167 -10.43 -17.71 -1.43
C GLU A 167 -10.10 -17.19 -2.83
N ALA A 168 -10.20 -18.06 -3.82
CA ALA A 168 -10.03 -17.65 -5.23
C ALA A 168 -11.23 -16.78 -5.64
N PRO A 169 -11.02 -15.49 -5.98
CA PRO A 169 -12.11 -14.62 -6.41
C PRO A 169 -12.65 -15.09 -7.76
N SER A 170 -13.93 -14.82 -8.04
CA SER A 170 -14.48 -15.04 -9.37
C SER A 170 -13.72 -14.17 -10.38
N ARG A 171 -13.70 -14.61 -11.64
CA ARG A 171 -13.02 -13.88 -12.73
C ARG A 171 -13.60 -12.47 -12.88
N GLU A 172 -14.90 -12.33 -12.71
CA GLU A 172 -15.61 -11.05 -12.75
C GLU A 172 -15.21 -10.14 -11.59
N ALA A 173 -15.22 -10.65 -10.35
CA ALA A 173 -14.80 -9.90 -9.17
C ALA A 173 -13.35 -9.42 -9.28
N LEU A 174 -12.46 -10.27 -9.79
CA LEU A 174 -11.06 -9.92 -10.02
C LEU A 174 -10.94 -8.81 -11.09
N ALA A 175 -11.65 -8.92 -12.21
CA ALA A 175 -11.62 -7.91 -13.26
C ALA A 175 -12.12 -6.54 -12.77
N ILE A 176 -13.19 -6.54 -11.97
CA ILE A 176 -13.74 -5.32 -11.36
C ILE A 176 -12.74 -4.70 -10.39
N ALA A 177 -12.21 -5.50 -9.46
CA ALA A 177 -11.26 -5.01 -8.45
C ALA A 177 -10.01 -4.41 -9.12
N VAL A 178 -9.47 -5.07 -10.14
CA VAL A 178 -8.32 -4.56 -10.92
C VAL A 178 -8.67 -3.28 -11.67
N GLY A 179 -9.87 -3.20 -12.28
CA GLY A 179 -10.33 -2.00 -12.98
C GLY A 179 -10.50 -0.78 -12.05
N LEU A 180 -10.87 -1.00 -10.78
CA LEU A 180 -11.06 0.05 -9.78
C LEU A 180 -9.79 0.38 -8.98
N ALA A 181 -8.79 -0.48 -9.07
CA ALA A 181 -7.56 -0.34 -8.29
C ALA A 181 -6.57 0.71 -8.83
N ASP A 182 -6.81 1.30 -9.98
CA ASP A 182 -5.94 2.29 -10.63
C ASP A 182 -4.46 1.83 -10.70
N GLY A 183 -4.24 0.54 -11.04
CA GLY A 183 -2.92 -0.05 -11.15
C GLY A 183 -2.21 -0.34 -9.82
N SER A 184 -2.96 -0.39 -8.71
CA SER A 184 -2.45 -0.73 -7.38
C SER A 184 -2.87 -2.15 -6.96
N PRO A 185 -1.98 -3.16 -6.95
CA PRO A 185 -2.32 -4.51 -6.52
C PRO A 185 -2.83 -4.58 -5.07
N GLY A 186 -2.26 -3.78 -4.16
CA GLY A 186 -2.71 -3.72 -2.77
C GLY A 186 -4.14 -3.22 -2.65
N ARG A 187 -4.51 -2.17 -3.40
CA ARG A 187 -5.89 -1.69 -3.44
C ARG A 187 -6.85 -2.73 -4.03
N ALA A 188 -6.42 -3.46 -5.07
CA ALA A 188 -7.23 -4.56 -5.59
C ALA A 188 -7.48 -5.65 -4.55
N LEU A 189 -6.44 -6.00 -3.74
CA LEU A 189 -6.59 -6.95 -2.63
C LEU A 189 -7.54 -6.44 -1.55
N GLU A 190 -7.44 -5.18 -1.15
CA GLU A 190 -8.35 -4.55 -0.19
C GLU A 190 -9.79 -4.60 -0.68
N LEU A 191 -10.01 -4.28 -1.97
CA LEU A 191 -11.32 -4.37 -2.60
C LEU A 191 -11.87 -5.80 -2.59
N LEU A 192 -11.05 -6.79 -2.94
CA LEU A 192 -11.43 -8.21 -2.95
C LEU A 192 -11.72 -8.75 -1.54
N ALA A 193 -10.98 -8.30 -0.53
CA ALA A 193 -11.17 -8.69 0.86
C ALA A 193 -12.36 -7.99 1.54
N SER A 194 -12.84 -6.89 0.96
CA SER A 194 -13.93 -6.11 1.54
C SER A 194 -15.28 -6.85 1.46
N SER A 195 -16.10 -6.73 2.50
CA SER A 195 -17.50 -7.20 2.47
C SER A 195 -18.31 -6.48 1.40
N GLY A 196 -17.99 -5.21 1.11
CA GLY A 196 -18.58 -4.41 0.04
C GLY A 196 -18.35 -4.98 -1.36
N ALA A 197 -17.25 -5.69 -1.61
CA ALA A 197 -16.98 -6.32 -2.90
C ALA A 197 -18.02 -7.40 -3.25
N ARG A 198 -18.44 -8.20 -2.27
CA ARG A 198 -19.50 -9.20 -2.44
C ARG A 198 -20.84 -8.57 -2.74
N SER A 199 -21.17 -7.49 -2.03
CA SER A 199 -22.40 -6.73 -2.26
C SER A 199 -22.38 -6.03 -3.61
N PHE A 200 -21.23 -5.50 -4.04
CA PHE A 200 -21.06 -4.91 -5.37
C PHE A 200 -21.20 -5.96 -6.49
N ALA A 201 -20.60 -7.12 -6.38
CA ALA A 201 -20.78 -8.21 -7.33
C ALA A 201 -22.23 -8.67 -7.43
N THR A 202 -22.95 -8.74 -6.29
CA THR A 202 -24.39 -9.03 -6.27
C THR A 202 -25.19 -7.94 -7.00
N PHE A 203 -24.89 -6.67 -6.75
CA PHE A 203 -25.54 -5.53 -7.42
C PHE A 203 -25.35 -5.59 -8.95
N GLN A 204 -24.15 -5.87 -9.42
CA GLN A 204 -23.89 -6.02 -10.86
C GLN A 204 -24.61 -7.21 -11.49
N ALA A 205 -24.79 -8.30 -10.77
CA ALA A 205 -25.52 -9.49 -11.22
C ALA A 205 -27.05 -9.27 -11.31
N MET A 206 -27.59 -8.18 -10.73
CA MET A 206 -29.04 -7.90 -10.74
C MET A 206 -29.61 -7.61 -12.13
N GLY A 207 -28.80 -7.33 -13.13
CA GLY A 207 -29.23 -7.10 -14.51
C GLY A 207 -30.14 -5.88 -14.63
N LYS A 208 -31.48 -6.10 -14.70
CA LYS A 208 -32.44 -5.01 -14.83
C LYS A 208 -32.78 -4.42 -13.47
N LEU A 209 -32.37 -3.18 -13.21
CA LEU A 209 -32.66 -2.47 -11.98
C LEU A 209 -34.11 -1.95 -11.99
N THR A 210 -34.92 -2.44 -11.04
CA THR A 210 -36.27 -1.93 -10.78
C THR A 210 -36.32 -1.29 -9.40
N PRO A 211 -37.24 -0.36 -9.10
CA PRO A 211 -37.37 0.22 -7.76
C PRO A 211 -37.50 -0.85 -6.65
N SER A 212 -38.25 -1.90 -6.90
CA SER A 212 -38.43 -3.02 -5.98
C SER A 212 -37.12 -3.74 -5.70
N SER A 213 -36.36 -4.11 -6.77
CA SER A 213 -35.09 -4.82 -6.59
C SER A 213 -34.03 -3.97 -5.88
N LEU A 214 -34.05 -2.64 -6.07
CA LEU A 214 -33.15 -1.72 -5.35
C LEU A 214 -33.50 -1.59 -3.87
N ILE A 215 -34.79 -1.55 -3.53
CA ILE A 215 -35.25 -1.54 -2.13
C ILE A 215 -34.84 -2.84 -1.44
N ASP A 216 -35.09 -3.99 -2.07
CA ASP A 216 -34.73 -5.30 -1.53
C ASP A 216 -33.20 -5.42 -1.34
N PHE A 217 -32.43 -4.90 -2.28
CA PHE A 217 -30.98 -4.83 -2.13
C PHE A 217 -30.55 -3.91 -1.00
N GLY A 218 -31.13 -2.71 -0.88
CA GLY A 218 -30.85 -1.75 0.19
C GLY A 218 -31.19 -2.26 1.59
N ASN A 219 -32.27 -3.06 1.73
CA ASN A 219 -32.68 -3.67 2.99
C ASN A 219 -31.61 -4.61 3.59
N ARG A 220 -30.66 -5.12 2.78
CA ARG A 220 -29.54 -5.96 3.26
C ARG A 220 -28.60 -5.19 4.18
N PHE A 221 -28.52 -3.88 4.04
CA PHE A 221 -27.65 -3.01 4.85
C PHE A 221 -28.34 -2.45 6.10
N SER A 222 -29.66 -2.63 6.23
CA SER A 222 -30.46 -1.97 7.29
C SER A 222 -30.42 -2.64 8.67
N SER A 223 -29.81 -3.83 8.82
CA SER A 223 -30.08 -4.68 9.99
C SER A 223 -29.01 -4.82 11.06
N LYS A 224 -27.77 -4.25 10.91
CA LYS A 224 -26.70 -4.33 11.96
C LYS A 224 -25.67 -3.20 11.82
N ALA A 225 -25.06 -2.78 12.94
CA ALA A 225 -23.97 -1.81 12.97
C ALA A 225 -22.73 -2.25 12.16
N SER A 226 -22.51 -3.56 11.96
CA SER A 226 -21.46 -4.11 11.09
C SER A 226 -21.72 -3.89 9.61
N ASN A 227 -22.92 -3.46 9.22
CA ASN A 227 -23.28 -3.22 7.83
C ASN A 227 -22.94 -1.80 7.36
N ALA A 228 -22.56 -0.89 8.27
CA ALA A 228 -22.15 0.46 7.89
C ALA A 228 -20.82 0.43 7.10
N ASP A 229 -19.83 -0.30 7.57
CA ASP A 229 -18.53 -0.46 6.90
C ASP A 229 -18.70 -1.18 5.55
N GLU A 230 -19.60 -2.18 5.49
CA GLU A 230 -19.94 -2.89 4.26
C GLU A 230 -20.62 -1.95 3.25
N PHE A 231 -21.55 -1.14 3.72
CA PHE A 231 -22.26 -0.18 2.87
C PHE A 231 -21.31 0.92 2.34
N GLU A 232 -20.42 1.45 3.20
CA GLU A 232 -19.41 2.43 2.79
C GLU A 232 -18.50 1.86 1.71
N ALA A 233 -17.95 0.64 1.92
CA ALA A 233 -17.11 -0.03 0.94
C ALA A 233 -17.89 -0.35 -0.36
N PHE A 234 -19.17 -0.68 -0.29
CA PHE A 234 -20.03 -0.83 -1.46
C PHE A 234 -20.21 0.48 -2.23
N CYS A 235 -20.47 1.58 -1.52
CA CYS A 235 -20.61 2.91 -2.13
C CYS A 235 -19.32 3.35 -2.84
N ASP A 236 -18.16 3.13 -2.24
CA ASP A 236 -16.86 3.45 -2.85
C ASP A 236 -16.65 2.69 -4.16
N LEU A 237 -16.97 1.39 -4.18
CA LEU A 237 -16.90 0.55 -5.37
C LEU A 237 -17.90 1.02 -6.45
N LEU A 238 -19.13 1.32 -6.05
CA LEU A 238 -20.16 1.82 -6.96
C LEU A 238 -19.77 3.15 -7.60
N MET A 239 -19.28 4.10 -6.82
CA MET A 239 -18.83 5.41 -7.30
C MET A 239 -17.63 5.28 -8.23
N GLY A 240 -16.65 4.43 -7.89
CA GLY A 240 -15.50 4.13 -8.74
C GLY A 240 -15.93 3.52 -10.08
N TRP A 241 -16.86 2.56 -10.05
CA TRP A 241 -17.40 1.92 -11.24
C TRP A 241 -18.16 2.91 -12.12
N LEU A 242 -19.08 3.71 -11.55
CA LEU A 242 -19.81 4.75 -12.28
C LEU A 242 -18.85 5.75 -12.91
N GLY A 243 -17.81 6.20 -12.19
CA GLY A 243 -16.79 7.08 -12.73
C GLY A 243 -16.00 6.47 -13.90
N SER A 244 -15.71 5.16 -13.84
CA SER A 244 -15.05 4.46 -14.95
C SER A 244 -15.97 4.33 -16.19
N GLN A 245 -17.24 4.01 -15.99
CA GLN A 245 -18.24 3.94 -17.06
C GLN A 245 -18.43 5.31 -17.72
N ALA A 246 -18.52 6.38 -16.93
CA ALA A 246 -18.64 7.75 -17.44
C ALA A 246 -17.43 8.14 -18.31
N ARG A 247 -16.19 7.82 -17.85
CA ARG A 247 -14.97 8.05 -18.64
C ARG A 247 -14.97 7.26 -19.95
N GLN A 248 -15.33 5.99 -19.91
CA GLN A 248 -15.41 5.16 -21.12
C GLN A 248 -16.42 5.71 -22.13
N GLN A 249 -17.60 6.10 -21.67
CA GLN A 249 -18.63 6.66 -22.56
C GLN A 249 -18.24 8.04 -23.10
N ALA A 250 -17.58 8.88 -22.31
CA ALA A 250 -17.05 10.17 -22.78
C ALA A 250 -16.03 9.99 -23.92
N LEU A 251 -15.16 8.98 -23.81
CA LEU A 251 -14.16 8.63 -24.84
C LEU A 251 -14.82 8.08 -26.12
N HIS A 252 -16.00 7.45 -26.03
CA HIS A 252 -16.74 6.88 -27.17
C HIS A 252 -17.83 7.78 -27.72
N GLY A 253 -17.89 9.06 -27.34
CA GLY A 253 -18.79 10.05 -27.92
C GLY A 253 -20.23 10.07 -27.33
N GLY A 254 -20.50 9.37 -26.24
CA GLY A 254 -21.81 9.27 -25.58
C GLY A 254 -22.00 10.13 -24.32
N GLY A 255 -21.14 11.12 -24.07
CA GLY A 255 -20.98 11.78 -22.76
C GLY A 255 -22.14 12.62 -22.23
N GLN A 256 -23.11 13.01 -23.08
CA GLN A 256 -24.15 13.98 -22.66
C GLN A 256 -25.24 13.35 -21.75
N ALA A 257 -25.71 12.15 -22.07
CA ALA A 257 -26.77 11.48 -21.29
C ALA A 257 -26.29 11.04 -19.88
N MET A 258 -25.00 10.77 -19.71
CA MET A 258 -24.45 10.33 -18.43
C MET A 258 -24.04 11.50 -17.53
N ALA A 259 -23.68 12.65 -18.10
CA ALA A 259 -23.48 13.90 -17.36
C ALA A 259 -24.80 14.37 -16.72
N GLU A 260 -25.92 14.20 -17.42
CA GLU A 260 -27.26 14.50 -16.89
C GLU A 260 -27.66 13.53 -15.76
N ALA A 261 -27.36 12.24 -15.90
CA ALA A 261 -27.62 11.25 -14.84
C ALA A 261 -26.77 11.50 -13.57
N PHE A 262 -25.50 11.93 -13.72
CA PHE A 262 -24.65 12.30 -12.60
C PHE A 262 -25.11 13.57 -11.89
N ALA A 263 -25.56 14.57 -12.62
CA ALA A 263 -26.11 15.80 -12.06
C ALA A 263 -27.40 15.54 -11.25
N ALA A 264 -28.19 14.56 -11.64
CA ALA A 264 -29.44 14.20 -10.95
C ALA A 264 -29.19 13.48 -9.60
N VAL A 265 -28.11 12.75 -9.46
CA VAL A 265 -27.75 12.01 -8.22
C VAL A 265 -27.07 12.91 -7.19
N GLY A 266 -26.39 13.98 -7.62
CA GLY A 266 -25.67 14.91 -6.74
C GLY A 266 -26.55 15.96 -6.04
N HIS A 267 -27.89 15.97 -6.28
CA HIS A 267 -28.84 16.92 -5.71
C HIS A 267 -29.89 16.28 -4.81
N SER A 268 -29.69 15.04 -4.42
CA SER A 268 -30.49 14.30 -3.43
C SER A 268 -29.61 13.97 -2.22
#